data_5e9fc7515278deb1ea4c0092cd76bc65
#
_entry.id   5e9fc7515278deb1ea4c0092cd76bc65
#
_cell.length_a   1.000
_cell.length_b   1.000
_cell.length_c   1.000
_cell.angle_alpha   90.00
_cell.angle_beta   90.00
_cell.angle_gamma   90.00
#
_symmetry.space_group_name_H-M   'P 1'
#
loop_
_entity.id
_entity.type
_entity.pdbx_description
1 polymer ?
#
loop_
_entity_poly.entity_id
_entity_poly.type
_entity_poly.pdbx_seq_one_letter_code
_entity_poly.pdbx_strand_id
1 'polypeptide(L)'
;MMEPHVTELERDIIKEILNIGLARAADSFAVIAKDRVLLKVPDIQLIEVKDLIQLVTKYEDTHVIIQSDIKGDFNGATLMLFSDDHIKMLSEVCLNMVEVQQGVMSVMQESLLLEISNIITGALVTQLANILKSSIYGSPPKAPKNHIAESLKDILVQHPLFQPLVFTVLTQFTHNSKKVELPLLLFFDTNTLLKILDIIRTFSIDKKNMMESD
;
A
#
# COMPACT_ATOMS: atom_id res chain seq x y z
N MET A 1 -4.57 -0.56 26.86
CA MET A 1 -3.51 0.01 25.99
C MET A 1 -4.12 1.23 25.34
N MET A 2 -3.47 2.40 25.38
CA MET A 2 -3.97 3.58 24.67
C MET A 2 -3.88 3.30 23.17
N GLU A 3 -4.98 3.46 22.44
CA GLU A 3 -4.98 3.41 20.98
C GLU A 3 -4.13 4.58 20.46
N PRO A 4 -3.29 4.35 19.44
CA PRO A 4 -2.49 5.42 18.87
C PRO A 4 -3.41 6.43 18.17
N HIS A 5 -3.57 7.59 18.79
CA HIS A 5 -4.30 8.70 18.18
C HIS A 5 -3.38 9.41 17.18
N VAL A 6 -3.78 9.45 15.92
CA VAL A 6 -3.07 10.14 14.84
C VAL A 6 -3.76 11.48 14.58
N THR A 7 -3.03 12.57 14.75
CA THR A 7 -3.51 13.92 14.46
C THR A 7 -3.59 14.17 12.94
N GLU A 8 -4.30 15.23 12.53
CA GLU A 8 -4.36 15.63 11.10
C GLU A 8 -2.96 15.93 10.54
N LEU A 9 -2.12 16.64 11.30
CA LEU A 9 -0.75 16.93 10.89
C LEU A 9 0.08 15.65 10.68
N GLU A 10 0.00 14.71 11.61
CA GLU A 10 0.69 13.41 11.48
C GLU A 10 0.21 12.64 10.27
N ARG A 11 -1.10 12.66 9.99
CA ARG A 11 -1.71 12.05 8.80
C ARG A 11 -1.13 12.67 7.52
N ASP A 12 -1.08 13.99 7.44
CA ASP A 12 -0.53 14.69 6.28
C ASP A 12 0.95 14.38 6.06
N ILE A 13 1.73 14.30 7.13
CA ILE A 13 3.15 13.91 7.04
C ILE A 13 3.30 12.46 6.57
N ILE A 14 2.53 11.52 7.12
CA ILE A 14 2.55 10.12 6.66
C ILE A 14 2.19 10.05 5.17
N LYS A 15 1.16 10.77 4.75
CA LYS A 15 0.74 10.84 3.36
C LYS A 15 1.85 11.37 2.44
N GLU A 16 2.55 12.41 2.85
CA GLU A 16 3.68 12.96 2.10
C GLU A 16 4.84 11.95 2.00
N ILE A 17 5.17 11.28 3.09
CA ILE A 17 6.17 10.20 3.13
C ILE A 17 5.83 9.09 2.13
N LEU A 18 4.59 8.63 2.11
CA LEU A 18 4.13 7.61 1.18
C LEU A 18 4.20 8.10 -0.27
N ASN A 19 3.81 9.35 -0.52
CA ASN A 19 3.88 9.96 -1.86
C ASN A 19 5.31 10.08 -2.38
N ILE A 20 6.29 10.40 -1.53
CA ILE A 20 7.71 10.41 -1.90
C ILE A 20 8.17 8.99 -2.30
N GLY A 21 7.76 7.97 -1.57
CA GLY A 21 8.02 6.57 -1.93
C GLY A 21 7.40 6.20 -3.27
N LEU A 22 6.13 6.53 -3.47
CA LEU A 22 5.40 6.23 -4.70
C LEU A 22 5.92 6.96 -5.93
N ALA A 23 6.50 8.15 -5.79
CA ALA A 23 7.13 8.84 -6.91
C ALA A 23 8.26 8.01 -7.54
N ARG A 24 9.01 7.26 -6.73
CA ARG A 24 10.04 6.33 -7.21
C ARG A 24 9.43 5.07 -7.85
N ALA A 25 8.32 4.59 -7.31
CA ALA A 25 7.59 3.45 -7.89
C ALA A 25 7.02 3.79 -9.27
N ALA A 26 6.62 5.04 -9.50
CA ALA A 26 6.04 5.49 -10.75
C ALA A 26 6.99 5.30 -11.94
N ASP A 27 8.30 5.54 -11.77
CA ASP A 27 9.29 5.33 -12.82
C ASP A 27 9.41 3.85 -13.20
N SER A 28 9.44 2.95 -12.21
CA SER A 28 9.48 1.51 -12.46
C SER A 28 8.19 0.99 -13.11
N PHE A 29 7.05 1.52 -12.67
CA PHE A 29 5.76 1.14 -13.24
C PHE A 29 5.61 1.67 -14.69
N ALA A 30 6.15 2.85 -15.00
CA ALA A 30 6.14 3.42 -16.34
C ALA A 30 6.83 2.52 -17.38
N VAL A 31 7.87 1.79 -16.97
CA VAL A 31 8.56 0.81 -17.83
C VAL A 31 7.63 -0.33 -18.23
N ILE A 32 6.84 -0.85 -17.29
CA ILE A 32 5.88 -1.94 -17.54
C ILE A 32 4.71 -1.44 -18.40
N ALA A 33 4.16 -0.30 -18.04
CA ALA A 33 3.02 0.29 -18.73
C ALA A 33 3.37 0.86 -20.10
N LYS A 34 4.66 1.05 -20.40
CA LYS A 34 5.13 1.78 -21.59
C LYS A 34 4.42 3.13 -21.75
N ASP A 35 4.11 3.75 -20.63
CA ASP A 35 3.41 5.01 -20.51
C ASP A 35 3.96 5.79 -19.31
N ARG A 36 3.77 7.10 -19.30
CA ARG A 36 4.07 7.91 -18.12
C ARG A 36 3.01 7.64 -17.04
N VAL A 37 3.47 7.21 -15.88
CA VAL A 37 2.61 6.86 -14.75
C VAL A 37 2.77 7.89 -13.63
N LEU A 38 1.68 8.30 -13.02
CA LEU A 38 1.64 9.05 -11.78
C LEU A 38 1.01 8.17 -10.69
N LEU A 39 1.72 7.99 -9.60
CA LEU A 39 1.23 7.30 -8.42
C LEU A 39 1.11 8.30 -7.27
N LYS A 40 -0.01 8.29 -6.55
CA LYS A 40 -0.18 9.08 -5.34
C LYS A 40 -1.17 8.46 -4.36
N VAL A 41 -1.00 8.80 -3.09
CA VAL A 41 -1.98 8.56 -2.02
C VAL A 41 -2.74 9.85 -1.77
N PRO A 42 -4.02 9.94 -2.13
CA PRO A 42 -4.82 11.14 -1.89
C PRO A 42 -5.15 11.33 -0.40
N ASP A 43 -5.41 10.24 0.30
CA ASP A 43 -5.73 10.22 1.73
C ASP A 43 -5.37 8.88 2.37
N ILE A 44 -5.24 8.88 3.70
CA ILE A 44 -4.96 7.70 4.52
C ILE A 44 -5.93 7.63 5.69
N GLN A 45 -6.26 6.41 6.11
CA GLN A 45 -7.12 6.16 7.26
C GLN A 45 -6.46 5.12 8.17
N LEU A 46 -6.36 5.45 9.46
CA LEU A 46 -6.08 4.47 10.50
C LEU A 46 -7.44 3.98 11.00
N ILE A 47 -7.70 2.68 10.87
CA ILE A 47 -8.99 2.09 11.26
C ILE A 47 -8.78 0.97 12.27
N GLU A 48 -9.80 0.73 13.08
CA GLU A 48 -9.78 -0.40 13.99
C GLU A 48 -9.97 -1.71 13.22
N VAL A 49 -9.42 -2.80 13.75
CA VAL A 49 -9.52 -4.13 13.13
C VAL A 49 -10.97 -4.54 12.86
N LYS A 50 -11.90 -4.22 13.78
CA LYS A 50 -13.33 -4.53 13.60
C LYS A 50 -13.94 -3.83 12.39
N ASP A 51 -13.59 -2.56 12.18
CA ASP A 51 -14.09 -1.76 11.06
C ASP A 51 -13.42 -2.19 9.75
N LEU A 52 -12.16 -2.63 9.83
CA LEU A 52 -11.45 -3.21 8.71
C LEU A 52 -12.14 -4.49 8.20
N ILE A 53 -12.56 -5.39 9.10
CA ILE A 53 -13.28 -6.61 8.72
C ILE A 53 -14.56 -6.24 7.96
N GLN A 54 -15.32 -5.25 8.42
CA GLN A 54 -16.51 -4.77 7.72
C GLN A 54 -16.17 -4.16 6.36
N LEU A 55 -15.07 -3.43 6.27
CA LEU A 55 -14.61 -2.82 5.03
C LEU A 55 -14.25 -3.89 3.99
N VAL A 56 -13.43 -4.86 4.36
CA VAL A 56 -12.95 -5.88 3.41
C VAL A 56 -14.03 -6.87 2.99
N THR A 57 -15.06 -7.10 3.81
CA THR A 57 -16.21 -7.94 3.44
C THR A 57 -16.92 -7.41 2.18
N LYS A 58 -16.84 -6.11 1.90
CA LYS A 58 -17.40 -5.51 0.68
C LYS A 58 -16.65 -5.92 -0.59
N TYR A 59 -15.41 -6.38 -0.45
CA TYR A 59 -14.53 -6.76 -1.55
C TYR A 59 -14.41 -8.28 -1.74
N GLU A 60 -14.96 -9.10 -0.81
CA GLU A 60 -14.70 -10.55 -0.71
C GLU A 60 -14.93 -11.31 -2.01
N ASP A 61 -16.04 -11.06 -2.69
CA ASP A 61 -16.41 -11.82 -3.91
C ASP A 61 -16.01 -11.10 -5.21
N THR A 62 -15.37 -9.93 -5.11
CA THR A 62 -15.13 -9.06 -6.27
C THR A 62 -13.67 -8.72 -6.49
N HIS A 63 -12.79 -9.12 -5.56
CA HIS A 63 -11.38 -8.77 -5.61
C HIS A 63 -10.50 -9.98 -5.31
N VAL A 64 -9.34 -10.00 -5.93
CA VAL A 64 -8.21 -10.83 -5.51
C VAL A 64 -7.26 -9.98 -4.67
N ILE A 65 -6.56 -10.62 -3.74
CA ILE A 65 -5.56 -9.96 -2.92
C ILE A 65 -4.17 -10.50 -3.21
N ILE A 66 -3.19 -9.61 -3.09
CA ILE A 66 -1.78 -9.94 -3.11
C ILE A 66 -1.15 -9.46 -1.82
N GLN A 67 -0.57 -10.39 -1.08
CA GLN A 67 0.11 -10.14 0.20
C GLN A 67 1.62 -10.09 0.01
N SER A 68 2.27 -9.11 0.65
CA SER A 68 3.72 -9.08 0.87
C SER A 68 3.99 -8.86 2.35
N ASP A 69 4.95 -9.59 2.91
CA ASP A 69 5.34 -9.40 4.31
C ASP A 69 6.48 -8.36 4.39
N ILE A 70 6.48 -7.56 5.44
CA ILE A 70 7.57 -6.64 5.80
C ILE A 70 8.35 -7.28 6.92
N LYS A 71 9.67 -7.36 6.78
CA LYS A 71 10.58 -8.05 7.69
C LYS A 71 11.80 -7.19 8.01
N GLY A 72 12.52 -7.56 9.07
CA GLY A 72 13.73 -6.89 9.53
C GLY A 72 13.58 -6.40 10.97
N ASP A 73 14.01 -5.17 11.23
CA ASP A 73 13.89 -4.56 12.57
C ASP A 73 12.44 -4.38 13.02
N PHE A 74 11.52 -4.36 12.07
CA PHE A 74 10.08 -4.29 12.28
C PHE A 74 9.36 -5.31 11.40
N ASN A 75 8.21 -5.78 11.88
CA ASN A 75 7.36 -6.68 11.14
C ASN A 75 6.07 -5.98 10.71
N GLY A 76 5.63 -6.32 9.52
CA GLY A 76 4.40 -5.80 8.95
C GLY A 76 3.93 -6.64 7.77
N ALA A 77 2.86 -6.20 7.16
CA ALA A 77 2.35 -6.79 5.92
C ALA A 77 1.67 -5.73 5.06
N THR A 78 1.64 -5.95 3.77
CA THR A 78 0.80 -5.22 2.83
C THR A 78 -0.18 -6.15 2.17
N LEU A 79 -1.41 -5.67 1.96
CA LEU A 79 -2.40 -6.32 1.11
C LEU A 79 -2.83 -5.33 0.03
N MET A 80 -2.62 -5.68 -1.23
CA MET A 80 -3.19 -4.97 -2.37
C MET A 80 -4.40 -5.71 -2.91
N LEU A 81 -5.47 -4.96 -3.22
CA LEU A 81 -6.74 -5.51 -3.69
C LEU A 81 -6.94 -5.13 -5.16
N PHE A 82 -7.30 -6.12 -5.97
CA PHE A 82 -7.55 -5.94 -7.40
C PHE A 82 -8.91 -6.52 -7.76
N SER A 83 -9.82 -5.65 -8.23
CA SER A 83 -11.09 -6.07 -8.83
C SER A 83 -10.88 -6.58 -10.25
N ASP A 84 -11.90 -7.24 -10.81
CA ASP A 84 -11.90 -7.64 -12.22
C ASP A 84 -11.69 -6.44 -13.15
N ASP A 85 -12.29 -5.28 -12.82
CA ASP A 85 -12.09 -4.04 -13.59
C ASP A 85 -10.66 -3.52 -13.50
N HIS A 86 -10.01 -3.63 -12.33
CA HIS A 86 -8.60 -3.28 -12.17
C HIS A 86 -7.72 -4.21 -13.01
N ILE A 87 -7.96 -5.52 -12.95
CA ILE A 87 -7.21 -6.54 -13.72
C ILE A 87 -7.36 -6.27 -15.21
N LYS A 88 -8.59 -6.05 -15.68
CA LYS A 88 -8.88 -5.73 -17.07
C LYS A 88 -8.15 -4.48 -17.53
N MET A 89 -8.28 -3.37 -16.82
CA MET A 89 -7.65 -2.10 -17.18
C MET A 89 -6.13 -2.19 -17.20
N LEU A 90 -5.52 -2.81 -16.19
CA LEU A 90 -4.07 -3.00 -16.11
C LEU A 90 -3.58 -3.92 -17.23
N SER A 91 -4.33 -4.98 -17.58
CA SER A 91 -4.02 -5.88 -18.69
C SER A 91 -4.08 -5.15 -20.03
N GLU A 92 -5.07 -4.31 -20.25
CA GLU A 92 -5.18 -3.49 -21.45
C GLU A 92 -3.98 -2.54 -21.60
N VAL A 93 -3.64 -1.82 -20.53
CA VAL A 93 -2.58 -0.79 -20.57
C VAL A 93 -1.18 -1.42 -20.62
N CYS A 94 -0.92 -2.43 -19.78
CA CYS A 94 0.44 -2.95 -19.61
C CYS A 94 0.76 -4.12 -20.54
N LEU A 95 -0.23 -4.94 -20.91
CA LEU A 95 -0.05 -6.14 -21.72
C LEU A 95 -0.62 -6.00 -23.15
N ASN A 96 -1.32 -4.90 -23.47
CA ASN A 96 -2.05 -4.71 -24.73
C ASN A 96 -3.11 -5.83 -24.98
N MET A 97 -3.71 -6.34 -23.90
CA MET A 97 -4.75 -7.39 -23.99
C MET A 97 -6.12 -6.74 -24.19
N VAL A 98 -6.76 -7.00 -25.33
CA VAL A 98 -8.09 -6.43 -25.65
C VAL A 98 -9.22 -7.26 -25.04
N GLU A 99 -9.04 -8.56 -24.92
CA GLU A 99 -10.04 -9.46 -24.35
C GLU A 99 -9.50 -10.12 -23.07
N VAL A 100 -10.22 -9.93 -21.98
CA VAL A 100 -9.99 -10.58 -20.69
C VAL A 100 -11.19 -11.47 -20.40
N GLN A 101 -10.97 -12.77 -20.29
CA GLN A 101 -12.02 -13.69 -19.85
C GLN A 101 -12.37 -13.41 -18.39
N GLN A 102 -13.65 -13.18 -18.11
CA GLN A 102 -14.11 -13.00 -16.74
C GLN A 102 -13.94 -14.30 -15.94
N GLY A 103 -13.45 -14.15 -14.71
CA GLY A 103 -13.38 -15.25 -13.73
C GLY A 103 -12.17 -16.17 -13.82
N VAL A 104 -11.31 -16.06 -14.85
CA VAL A 104 -10.08 -16.86 -14.95
C VAL A 104 -8.91 -15.94 -15.26
N MET A 105 -8.05 -15.73 -14.28
CA MET A 105 -6.84 -14.94 -14.44
C MET A 105 -5.76 -15.75 -15.19
N SER A 106 -5.21 -15.19 -16.26
CA SER A 106 -4.11 -15.80 -17.00
C SER A 106 -2.78 -15.67 -16.23
N VAL A 107 -1.80 -16.51 -16.55
CA VAL A 107 -0.45 -16.43 -15.96
C VAL A 107 0.20 -15.07 -16.18
N MET A 108 -0.05 -14.43 -17.34
CA MET A 108 0.49 -13.10 -17.62
C MET A 108 -0.16 -12.02 -16.73
N GLN A 109 -1.46 -12.11 -16.48
CA GLN A 109 -2.17 -11.20 -15.60
C GLN A 109 -1.70 -11.39 -14.16
N GLU A 110 -1.60 -12.63 -13.68
CA GLU A 110 -1.04 -12.91 -12.35
C GLU A 110 0.36 -12.31 -12.20
N SER A 111 1.25 -12.56 -13.16
CA SER A 111 2.61 -11.99 -13.15
C SER A 111 2.61 -10.47 -13.12
N LEU A 112 1.72 -9.83 -13.89
CA LEU A 112 1.57 -8.38 -13.89
C LEU A 112 1.14 -7.85 -12.52
N LEU A 113 0.13 -8.45 -11.89
CA LEU A 113 -0.34 -8.00 -10.58
C LEU A 113 0.73 -8.19 -9.50
N LEU A 114 1.46 -9.31 -9.54
CA LEU A 114 2.58 -9.57 -8.65
C LEU A 114 3.67 -8.50 -8.81
N GLU A 115 4.03 -8.16 -10.05
CA GLU A 115 5.06 -7.15 -10.32
C GLU A 115 4.61 -5.75 -9.87
N ILE A 116 3.37 -5.34 -10.15
CA ILE A 116 2.81 -4.07 -9.67
C ILE A 116 2.83 -4.02 -8.13
N SER A 117 2.41 -5.09 -7.47
CA SER A 117 2.43 -5.18 -6.00
C SER A 117 3.85 -5.08 -5.45
N ASN A 118 4.81 -5.74 -6.10
CA ASN A 118 6.22 -5.70 -5.72
C ASN A 118 6.81 -4.29 -5.84
N ILE A 119 6.56 -3.60 -6.93
CA ILE A 119 7.03 -2.23 -7.18
C ILE A 119 6.46 -1.27 -6.12
N ILE A 120 5.16 -1.29 -5.90
CA ILE A 120 4.50 -0.37 -4.97
C ILE A 120 4.93 -0.67 -3.53
N THR A 121 4.86 -1.92 -3.09
CA THR A 121 5.26 -2.33 -1.74
C THR A 121 6.75 -2.06 -1.49
N GLY A 122 7.62 -2.42 -2.45
CA GLY A 122 9.05 -2.21 -2.34
C GLY A 122 9.42 -0.72 -2.18
N ALA A 123 8.77 0.15 -2.93
CA ALA A 123 9.00 1.60 -2.83
C ALA A 123 8.52 2.16 -1.48
N LEU A 124 7.35 1.75 -1.00
CA LEU A 124 6.82 2.15 0.30
C LEU A 124 7.71 1.67 1.46
N VAL A 125 8.11 0.41 1.44
CA VAL A 125 8.98 -0.18 2.48
C VAL A 125 10.36 0.49 2.47
N THR A 126 10.93 0.75 1.29
CA THR A 126 12.21 1.47 1.17
C THR A 126 12.11 2.88 1.75
N GLN A 127 11.03 3.60 1.49
CA GLN A 127 10.85 4.94 2.02
C GLN A 127 10.68 4.92 3.55
N LEU A 128 9.93 3.96 4.08
CA LEU A 128 9.80 3.77 5.53
C LEU A 128 11.15 3.40 6.18
N ALA A 129 11.93 2.50 5.57
CA ALA A 129 13.27 2.15 6.04
C ALA A 129 14.18 3.39 6.18
N ASN A 130 14.16 4.26 5.17
CA ASN A 130 14.94 5.48 5.17
C ASN A 130 14.55 6.43 6.32
N ILE A 131 13.24 6.60 6.57
CA ILE A 131 12.74 7.52 7.60
C ILE A 131 12.99 6.95 9.01
N LEU A 132 12.72 5.65 9.18
CA LEU A 132 12.92 4.97 10.45
C LEU A 132 14.41 4.70 10.75
N LYS A 133 15.30 4.95 9.78
CA LYS A 133 16.73 4.61 9.85
C LYS A 133 16.92 3.16 10.30
N SER A 134 16.11 2.25 9.74
CA SER A 134 16.02 0.86 10.14
C SER A 134 16.22 -0.08 8.96
N SER A 135 16.66 -1.30 9.27
CA SER A 135 16.85 -2.35 8.27
C SER A 135 15.56 -3.15 8.10
N ILE A 136 14.66 -2.66 7.24
CA ILE A 136 13.43 -3.36 6.86
C ILE A 136 13.39 -3.59 5.36
N TYR A 137 12.75 -4.69 4.95
CA TYR A 137 12.59 -5.07 3.55
C TYR A 137 11.26 -5.78 3.32
N GLY A 138 10.73 -5.68 2.10
CA GLY A 138 9.56 -6.42 1.66
C GLY A 138 9.93 -7.82 1.17
N SER A 139 9.16 -8.83 1.54
CA SER A 139 9.25 -10.14 0.88
C SER A 139 8.62 -10.08 -0.52
N PRO A 140 9.01 -10.97 -1.44
CA PRO A 140 8.28 -11.12 -2.69
C PRO A 140 6.78 -11.31 -2.44
N PRO A 141 5.92 -10.76 -3.31
CA PRO A 141 4.48 -10.96 -3.22
C PRO A 141 4.10 -12.44 -3.29
N LYS A 142 3.13 -12.84 -2.48
CA LYS A 142 2.54 -14.18 -2.51
C LYS A 142 1.55 -14.29 -3.68
N ALA A 143 1.33 -15.53 -4.16
CA ALA A 143 0.33 -15.79 -5.19
C ALA A 143 -1.05 -15.19 -4.82
N PRO A 144 -1.82 -14.68 -5.80
CA PRO A 144 -3.12 -14.09 -5.55
C PRO A 144 -4.09 -15.03 -4.85
N LYS A 145 -4.90 -14.50 -3.96
CA LYS A 145 -5.96 -15.23 -3.25
C LYS A 145 -7.30 -14.54 -3.43
N ASN A 146 -8.39 -15.31 -3.43
CA ASN A 146 -9.75 -14.79 -3.56
C ASN A 146 -10.44 -14.55 -2.20
N HIS A 147 -9.92 -15.14 -1.12
CA HIS A 147 -10.54 -15.06 0.22
C HIS A 147 -9.86 -13.97 1.07
N ILE A 148 -10.35 -12.74 0.95
CA ILE A 148 -9.78 -11.57 1.62
C ILE A 148 -9.94 -11.69 3.13
N ALA A 149 -11.13 -12.02 3.60
CA ALA A 149 -11.43 -12.13 5.02
C ALA A 149 -10.59 -13.22 5.71
N GLU A 150 -10.37 -14.36 5.03
CA GLU A 150 -9.51 -15.43 5.53
C GLU A 150 -8.05 -14.97 5.62
N SER A 151 -7.53 -14.34 4.56
CA SER A 151 -6.15 -13.84 4.53
C SER A 151 -5.91 -12.76 5.59
N LEU A 152 -6.88 -11.87 5.81
CA LEU A 152 -6.83 -10.88 6.86
C LEU A 152 -6.84 -11.55 8.26
N LYS A 153 -7.71 -12.53 8.45
CA LYS A 153 -7.76 -13.30 9.70
C LYS A 153 -6.44 -14.00 10.00
N ASP A 154 -5.82 -14.62 9.00
CA ASP A 154 -4.51 -15.27 9.14
C ASP A 154 -3.44 -14.28 9.60
N ILE A 155 -3.40 -13.07 9.02
CA ILE A 155 -2.47 -12.01 9.42
C ILE A 155 -2.74 -11.60 10.88
N LEU A 156 -3.99 -11.36 11.26
CA LEU A 156 -4.34 -10.90 12.60
C LEU A 156 -4.14 -11.97 13.68
N VAL A 157 -4.32 -13.26 13.34
CA VAL A 157 -4.03 -14.36 14.24
C VAL A 157 -2.53 -14.50 14.50
N GLN A 158 -1.71 -14.34 13.45
CA GLN A 158 -0.24 -14.39 13.58
C GLN A 158 0.32 -13.14 14.27
N HIS A 159 -0.34 -12.00 14.10
CA HIS A 159 0.10 -10.70 14.58
C HIS A 159 -1.05 -9.92 15.25
N PRO A 160 -1.50 -10.31 16.44
CA PRO A 160 -2.70 -9.73 17.06
C PRO A 160 -2.56 -8.26 17.47
N LEU A 161 -1.33 -7.72 17.45
CA LEU A 161 -1.04 -6.31 17.76
C LEU A 161 -0.90 -5.44 16.51
N PHE A 162 -1.16 -5.97 15.32
CA PHE A 162 -1.10 -5.19 14.10
C PHE A 162 -2.19 -4.12 14.05
N GLN A 163 -1.80 -2.94 13.63
CA GLN A 163 -2.68 -1.79 13.39
C GLN A 163 -2.77 -1.54 11.88
N PRO A 164 -3.97 -1.57 11.30
CA PRO A 164 -4.15 -1.34 9.89
C PRO A 164 -4.13 0.15 9.54
N LEU A 165 -3.31 0.50 8.57
CA LEU A 165 -3.34 1.77 7.87
C LEU A 165 -3.91 1.51 6.46
N VAL A 166 -5.07 2.06 6.18
CA VAL A 166 -5.77 1.85 4.90
C VAL A 166 -5.64 3.09 4.03
N PHE A 167 -5.29 2.88 2.77
CA PHE A 167 -5.27 3.94 1.77
C PHE A 167 -5.45 3.37 0.36
N THR A 168 -5.72 4.26 -0.57
CA THR A 168 -5.83 3.95 -1.99
C THR A 168 -4.63 4.51 -2.73
N VAL A 169 -3.98 3.71 -3.55
CA VAL A 169 -2.96 4.18 -4.48
C VAL A 169 -3.65 4.56 -5.79
N LEU A 170 -3.80 5.87 -6.00
CA LEU A 170 -4.30 6.40 -7.27
C LEU A 170 -3.21 6.30 -8.33
N THR A 171 -3.46 5.50 -9.36
CA THR A 171 -2.58 5.31 -10.52
C THR A 171 -3.19 5.99 -11.74
N GLN A 172 -2.46 6.89 -12.37
CA GLN A 172 -2.90 7.61 -13.56
C GLN A 172 -1.92 7.39 -14.72
N PHE A 173 -2.43 6.94 -15.86
CA PHE A 173 -1.69 6.74 -17.11
C PHE A 173 -1.92 7.95 -18.01
N THR A 174 -0.81 8.58 -18.48
CA THR A 174 -0.88 9.86 -19.17
C THR A 174 -1.41 9.73 -20.59
N HIS A 175 -0.87 8.80 -21.39
CA HIS A 175 -1.28 8.65 -22.79
C HIS A 175 -2.68 8.08 -22.95
N ASN A 176 -3.05 7.13 -22.11
CA ASN A 176 -4.37 6.48 -22.17
C ASN A 176 -5.44 7.25 -21.40
N SER A 177 -5.10 8.32 -20.67
CA SER A 177 -6.00 9.08 -19.81
C SER A 177 -6.78 8.20 -18.82
N LYS A 178 -6.30 6.97 -18.56
CA LYS A 178 -6.92 6.02 -17.64
C LYS A 178 -6.47 6.26 -16.22
N LYS A 179 -7.37 5.97 -15.29
CA LYS A 179 -7.12 6.03 -13.85
C LYS A 179 -7.59 4.74 -13.20
N VAL A 180 -6.82 4.26 -12.26
CA VAL A 180 -7.21 3.14 -11.41
C VAL A 180 -6.90 3.46 -9.95
N GLU A 181 -7.79 3.09 -9.07
CA GLU A 181 -7.66 3.26 -7.62
C GLU A 181 -7.47 1.89 -7.00
N LEU A 182 -6.26 1.61 -6.54
CA LEU A 182 -5.88 0.32 -5.98
C LEU A 182 -5.91 0.41 -4.44
N PRO A 183 -6.89 -0.20 -3.78
CA PRO A 183 -6.91 -0.27 -2.33
C PRO A 183 -5.68 -1.00 -1.80
N LEU A 184 -5.01 -0.41 -0.81
CA LEU A 184 -3.86 -0.98 -0.15
C LEU A 184 -4.03 -0.87 1.36
N LEU A 185 -3.82 -1.99 2.04
CA LEU A 185 -3.81 -2.09 3.48
C LEU A 185 -2.36 -2.33 3.92
N LEU A 186 -1.89 -1.48 4.81
CA LEU A 186 -0.55 -1.58 5.38
C LEU A 186 -0.69 -1.85 6.89
N PHE A 187 -0.12 -2.95 7.33
CA PHE A 187 -0.17 -3.40 8.71
C PHE A 187 1.20 -3.25 9.36
N PHE A 188 1.22 -2.63 10.53
CA PHE A 188 2.38 -2.63 11.41
C PHE A 188 1.96 -3.07 12.82
N ASP A 189 2.89 -3.63 13.57
CA ASP A 189 2.68 -3.77 15.00
C ASP A 189 2.60 -2.39 15.68
N THR A 190 1.92 -2.35 16.82
CA THR A 190 1.69 -1.11 17.57
C THR A 190 2.99 -0.38 17.91
N ASN A 191 4.07 -1.10 18.24
CA ASN A 191 5.35 -0.48 18.58
C ASN A 191 6.00 0.19 17.37
N THR A 192 5.91 -0.43 16.20
CA THR A 192 6.38 0.15 14.94
C THR A 192 5.60 1.42 14.60
N LEU A 193 4.28 1.38 14.72
CA LEU A 193 3.45 2.56 14.49
C LEU A 193 3.80 3.70 15.45
N LEU A 194 3.96 3.41 16.74
CA LEU A 194 4.35 4.41 17.73
C LEU A 194 5.72 5.02 17.42
N LYS A 195 6.69 4.23 16.98
CA LYS A 195 8.01 4.76 16.54
C LYS A 195 7.90 5.65 15.30
N ILE A 196 7.08 5.28 14.32
CA ILE A 196 6.81 6.13 13.15
C ILE A 196 6.26 7.49 13.61
N LEU A 197 5.26 7.47 14.50
CA LEU A 197 4.66 8.69 15.03
C LEU A 197 5.65 9.53 15.84
N ASP A 198 6.50 8.91 16.64
CA ASP A 198 7.51 9.60 17.44
C ASP A 198 8.54 10.31 16.56
N ILE A 199 9.02 9.66 15.52
CA ILE A 199 9.90 10.27 14.52
C ILE A 199 9.22 11.46 13.84
N ILE A 200 7.96 11.31 13.43
CA ILE A 200 7.18 12.38 12.79
C ILE A 200 7.04 13.57 13.74
N ARG A 201 6.76 13.35 15.01
CA ARG A 201 6.65 14.39 16.06
C ARG A 201 7.96 15.15 16.24
N THR A 202 9.07 14.44 16.28
CA THR A 202 10.40 15.02 16.41
C THR A 202 10.71 15.96 15.23
N PHE A 203 10.47 15.52 14.00
CA PHE A 203 10.66 16.38 12.82
C PHE A 203 9.77 17.62 12.82
N SER A 204 8.55 17.50 13.33
CA SER A 204 7.61 18.64 13.41
C SER A 204 8.05 19.70 14.41
N ILE A 205 8.64 19.30 15.53
CA ILE A 205 9.15 20.18 16.57
C ILE A 205 10.40 20.93 16.07
N ASP A 206 11.33 20.22 15.43
CA ASP A 206 12.57 20.82 14.90
C ASP A 206 12.26 21.89 13.84
N LYS A 207 11.30 21.62 12.97
CA LYS A 207 10.87 22.58 11.94
C LYS A 207 10.21 23.82 12.53
N LYS A 208 9.44 23.68 13.61
CA LYS A 208 8.81 24.80 14.31
C LYS A 208 9.85 25.68 15.01
N ASN A 209 10.82 25.08 15.68
CA ASN A 209 11.91 25.80 16.35
C ASN A 209 12.81 26.57 15.37
N MET A 210 13.03 26.03 14.15
CA MET A 210 13.76 26.74 13.09
C MET A 210 13.01 27.95 12.54
N MET A 211 11.68 27.89 12.47
CA MET A 211 10.84 28.99 11.98
C MET A 211 10.63 30.12 13.02
N GLU A 212 10.81 29.82 14.31
CA GLU A 212 10.68 30.79 15.39
C GLU A 212 12.04 31.51 15.73
N SER A 213 13.14 31.08 15.08
CA SER A 213 14.49 31.62 15.26
C SER A 213 14.96 32.59 14.15
N ASP A 214 14.14 32.82 13.14
CA ASP A 214 14.30 33.84 12.08
C ASP A 214 13.33 35.01 12.32
#